data_395273cbbfe5e377f225e3a4b86a8189
#
_entry.id   395273cbbfe5e377f225e3a4b86a8189
#
_cell.length_a   1.000
_cell.length_b   1.000
_cell.length_c   1.000
_cell.angle_alpha   90.00
_cell.angle_beta   90.00
_cell.angle_gamma   90.00
#
_symmetry.space_group_name_H-M   'P 1'
#
loop_
_entity.id
_entity.type
_entity.pdbx_description
1 polymer ?
#
loop_
_entity_poly.entity_id
_entity_poly.type
_entity_poly.pdbx_seq_one_letter_code
_entity_poly.pdbx_strand_id
1 'polypeptide(L)'
;MNFFDFFYLISGTLVSIVQGLGSITESLAPFLHDVIYMSTHLNNSCSVYLLEDGLELWLVALQNSKHLLPQWMQLASNIPPILELSSENLRTMIYIVQAYIVLAPNEFVATCGASVMKPLDEQYGK
;
A
#
# COMPACT_ATOMS: atom_id res chain seq x y z
N MET A 1 5.89 -24.65 8.40
CA MET A 1 5.98 -23.21 8.05
C MET A 1 4.74 -22.52 8.56
N ASN A 2 4.87 -21.49 9.37
CA ASN A 2 3.72 -20.76 9.85
C ASN A 2 3.30 -19.68 8.83
N PHE A 3 2.16 -19.03 9.11
CA PHE A 3 1.61 -18.02 8.22
C PHE A 3 2.60 -16.87 7.97
N PHE A 4 3.31 -16.43 9.01
CA PHE A 4 4.23 -15.29 8.88
C PHE A 4 5.43 -15.64 8.00
N ASP A 5 6.01 -16.81 8.17
CA ASP A 5 7.12 -17.25 7.32
C ASP A 5 6.67 -17.38 5.87
N PHE A 6 5.50 -17.95 5.65
CA PHE A 6 4.93 -18.10 4.32
C PHE A 6 4.67 -16.74 3.67
N PHE A 7 4.08 -15.82 4.43
CA PHE A 7 3.82 -14.47 3.93
C PHE A 7 5.11 -13.74 3.59
N TYR A 8 6.12 -13.84 4.46
CA TYR A 8 7.40 -13.19 4.25
C TYR A 8 8.06 -13.67 2.95
N LEU A 9 8.05 -14.97 2.72
CA LEU A 9 8.61 -15.54 1.50
C LEU A 9 7.84 -15.08 0.26
N ILE A 10 6.51 -15.11 0.34
CA ILE A 10 5.65 -14.71 -0.78
C ILE A 10 5.81 -13.23 -1.09
N SER A 11 5.81 -12.37 -0.08
CA SER A 11 5.90 -10.93 -0.32
C SER A 11 7.22 -10.55 -0.97
N GLY A 12 8.33 -11.13 -0.53
CA GLY A 12 9.63 -10.89 -1.16
C GLY A 12 9.67 -11.38 -2.60
N THR A 13 9.10 -12.54 -2.86
CA THR A 13 9.01 -13.08 -4.22
C THR A 13 8.12 -12.20 -5.11
N LEU A 14 6.98 -11.77 -4.60
CA LEU A 14 6.07 -10.90 -5.34
C LEU A 14 6.71 -9.54 -5.65
N VAL A 15 7.43 -8.96 -4.72
CA VAL A 15 8.16 -7.72 -4.97
C VAL A 15 9.14 -7.91 -6.12
N SER A 16 9.91 -8.99 -6.09
CA SER A 16 10.88 -9.30 -7.16
C SER A 16 10.20 -9.49 -8.51
N ILE A 17 9.07 -10.22 -8.54
CA ILE A 17 8.33 -10.47 -9.76
C ILE A 17 7.77 -9.15 -10.33
N VAL A 18 7.16 -8.34 -9.49
CA VAL A 18 6.56 -7.07 -9.94
C VAL A 18 7.66 -6.14 -10.45
N GLN A 19 8.79 -6.05 -9.76
CA GLN A 19 9.90 -5.22 -10.20
C GLN A 19 10.51 -5.69 -11.52
N GLY A 20 10.63 -7.02 -11.70
CA GLY A 20 11.24 -7.59 -12.90
C GLY A 20 10.30 -7.70 -14.08
N LEU A 21 9.01 -7.90 -13.83
CA LEU A 21 8.00 -8.12 -14.87
C LEU A 21 6.82 -7.19 -14.66
N GLY A 22 7.08 -5.87 -14.65
CA GLY A 22 6.08 -4.86 -14.32
C GLY A 22 4.76 -5.00 -15.06
N SER A 23 4.78 -5.51 -16.30
CA SER A 23 3.55 -5.69 -17.09
C SER A 23 2.58 -6.71 -16.51
N ILE A 24 3.05 -7.61 -15.62
CA ILE A 24 2.19 -8.63 -15.02
C ILE A 24 1.39 -8.06 -13.83
N THR A 25 1.71 -6.87 -13.36
CA THR A 25 1.10 -6.27 -12.17
C THR A 25 -0.42 -6.20 -12.28
N GLU A 26 -0.94 -5.78 -13.44
CA GLU A 26 -2.38 -5.66 -13.63
C GLU A 26 -3.07 -7.03 -13.60
N SER A 27 -2.43 -8.05 -14.16
CA SER A 27 -2.97 -9.41 -14.15
C SER A 27 -3.00 -10.00 -12.75
N LEU A 28 -2.06 -9.63 -11.90
CA LEU A 28 -1.98 -10.11 -10.52
C LEU A 28 -2.71 -9.20 -9.52
N ALA A 29 -3.32 -8.11 -9.98
CA ALA A 29 -3.91 -7.12 -9.09
C ALA A 29 -4.89 -7.70 -8.07
N PRO A 30 -5.81 -8.61 -8.41
CA PRO A 30 -6.72 -9.17 -7.39
C PRO A 30 -5.97 -9.92 -6.30
N PHE A 31 -4.96 -10.68 -6.65
CA PHE A 31 -4.14 -11.41 -5.67
C PHE A 31 -3.29 -10.45 -4.84
N LEU A 32 -2.65 -9.48 -5.49
CA LEU A 32 -1.85 -8.47 -4.79
C LEU A 32 -2.71 -7.65 -3.84
N HIS A 33 -3.93 -7.29 -4.24
CA HIS A 33 -4.87 -6.59 -3.38
C HIS A 33 -5.10 -7.36 -2.08
N ASP A 34 -5.41 -8.64 -2.17
CA ASP A 34 -5.71 -9.43 -1.00
C ASP A 34 -4.53 -9.52 -0.05
N VAL A 35 -3.32 -9.74 -0.59
CA VAL A 35 -2.10 -9.82 0.21
C VAL A 35 -1.81 -8.48 0.89
N ILE A 36 -1.88 -7.40 0.15
CA ILE A 36 -1.61 -6.05 0.69
C ILE A 36 -2.67 -5.66 1.71
N TYR A 37 -3.93 -5.87 1.39
CA TYR A 37 -5.03 -5.53 2.30
C TYR A 37 -4.87 -6.22 3.64
N MET A 38 -4.62 -7.51 3.62
CA MET A 38 -4.48 -8.29 4.85
C MET A 38 -3.30 -7.82 5.71
N SER A 39 -2.19 -7.44 5.08
CA SER A 39 -0.99 -7.03 5.81
C SER A 39 -1.03 -5.57 6.27
N THR A 40 -1.85 -4.73 5.67
CA THR A 40 -1.90 -3.29 5.98
C THR A 40 -3.18 -2.85 6.69
N HIS A 41 -4.18 -3.72 6.79
CA HIS A 41 -5.42 -3.39 7.48
C HIS A 41 -5.22 -3.56 8.99
N LEU A 42 -5.22 -2.46 9.73
CA LEU A 42 -4.81 -2.46 11.15
C LEU A 42 -5.74 -3.24 12.07
N ASN A 43 -6.97 -3.51 11.65
CA ASN A 43 -7.88 -4.37 12.43
C ASN A 43 -7.51 -5.84 12.33
N ASN A 44 -6.64 -6.20 11.42
CA ASN A 44 -6.14 -7.57 11.30
C ASN A 44 -4.94 -7.73 12.22
N SER A 45 -4.98 -8.71 13.13
CA SER A 45 -3.90 -8.93 14.09
C SER A 45 -2.56 -9.23 13.43
N CYS A 46 -2.57 -9.77 12.22
CA CYS A 46 -1.35 -10.06 11.48
C CYS A 46 -0.61 -8.81 11.02
N SER A 47 -1.30 -7.68 10.88
CA SER A 47 -0.68 -6.45 10.38
C SER A 47 0.44 -5.94 11.29
N VAL A 48 0.40 -6.24 12.58
CA VAL A 48 1.45 -5.82 13.52
C VAL A 48 2.83 -6.30 13.07
N TYR A 49 2.90 -7.49 12.46
CA TYR A 49 4.16 -8.11 12.06
C TYR A 49 4.45 -7.96 10.56
N LEU A 50 3.43 -7.68 9.77
CA LEU A 50 3.54 -7.75 8.31
C LEU A 50 3.40 -6.37 7.64
N LEU A 51 3.22 -5.32 8.41
CA LEU A 51 2.92 -4.00 7.87
C LEU A 51 4.03 -3.50 6.92
N GLU A 52 5.28 -3.58 7.34
CA GLU A 52 6.38 -3.09 6.51
C GLU A 52 6.47 -3.81 5.18
N ASP A 53 6.34 -5.14 5.20
CA ASP A 53 6.39 -5.94 3.98
C ASP A 53 5.20 -5.63 3.07
N GLY A 54 4.03 -5.46 3.66
CA GLY A 54 2.83 -5.09 2.92
C GLY A 54 2.94 -3.72 2.28
N LEU A 55 3.51 -2.76 2.99
CA LEU A 55 3.72 -1.42 2.45
C LEU A 55 4.72 -1.42 1.29
N GLU A 56 5.79 -2.19 1.39
CA GLU A 56 6.75 -2.31 0.31
C GLU A 56 6.11 -2.91 -0.95
N LEU A 57 5.35 -3.99 -0.78
CA LEU A 57 4.65 -4.62 -1.90
C LEU A 57 3.64 -3.65 -2.54
N TRP A 58 2.90 -2.92 -1.72
CA TRP A 58 1.92 -1.93 -2.17
C TRP A 58 2.60 -0.86 -3.03
N LEU A 59 3.70 -0.29 -2.52
CA LEU A 59 4.43 0.74 -3.24
C LEU A 59 4.94 0.23 -4.59
N VAL A 60 5.56 -0.95 -4.60
CA VAL A 60 6.09 -1.55 -5.83
C VAL A 60 4.97 -1.81 -6.82
N ALA A 61 3.82 -2.31 -6.35
CA ALA A 61 2.67 -2.56 -7.22
C ALA A 61 2.16 -1.27 -7.87
N LEU A 62 2.05 -0.18 -7.08
CA LEU A 62 1.62 1.11 -7.61
C LEU A 62 2.62 1.67 -8.62
N GLN A 63 3.92 1.58 -8.31
CA GLN A 63 4.97 2.10 -9.19
C GLN A 63 5.03 1.37 -10.53
N ASN A 64 4.59 0.12 -10.58
CA ASN A 64 4.61 -0.68 -11.79
C ASN A 64 3.25 -0.78 -12.47
N SER A 65 2.25 -0.05 -11.98
CA SER A 65 0.93 0.02 -12.60
C SER A 65 0.87 1.20 -13.56
N LYS A 66 0.15 1.04 -14.66
CA LYS A 66 -0.06 2.09 -15.65
C LYS A 66 -1.33 2.88 -15.39
N HIS A 67 -2.28 2.28 -14.70
CA HIS A 67 -3.59 2.86 -14.43
C HIS A 67 -3.97 2.65 -12.97
N LEU A 68 -4.86 3.50 -12.46
CA LEU A 68 -5.43 3.31 -11.15
C LEU A 68 -6.54 2.26 -11.23
N LEU A 69 -6.20 1.04 -10.81
CA LEU A 69 -7.15 -0.07 -10.83
C LEU A 69 -8.13 0.04 -9.65
N PRO A 70 -9.35 -0.53 -9.77
CA PRO A 70 -10.29 -0.54 -8.64
C PRO A 70 -9.69 -1.17 -7.37
N GLN A 71 -8.85 -2.20 -7.53
CA GLN A 71 -8.16 -2.83 -6.41
C GLN A 71 -7.29 -1.83 -5.65
N TRP A 72 -6.58 -0.95 -6.36
CA TRP A 72 -5.74 0.06 -5.71
C TRP A 72 -6.56 1.11 -4.98
N MET A 73 -7.70 1.51 -5.55
CA MET A 73 -8.60 2.44 -4.87
C MET A 73 -9.20 1.86 -3.59
N GLN A 74 -9.51 0.57 -3.58
CA GLN A 74 -9.99 -0.09 -2.37
C GLN A 74 -8.94 -0.09 -1.27
N LEU A 75 -7.66 -0.28 -1.63
CA LEU A 75 -6.56 -0.23 -0.67
C LEU A 75 -6.35 1.15 -0.07
N ALA A 76 -6.71 2.20 -0.78
CA ALA A 76 -6.50 3.57 -0.32
C ALA A 76 -7.17 3.85 1.03
N SER A 77 -8.24 3.13 1.36
CA SER A 77 -8.92 3.28 2.65
C SER A 77 -8.05 2.88 3.84
N ASN A 78 -6.97 2.12 3.62
CA ASN A 78 -6.05 1.73 4.68
C ASN A 78 -5.03 2.83 5.00
N ILE A 79 -4.91 3.87 4.17
CA ILE A 79 -3.89 4.91 4.33
C ILE A 79 -4.11 5.75 5.61
N PRO A 80 -5.29 6.34 5.86
CA PRO A 80 -5.45 7.21 7.02
C PRO A 80 -5.15 6.52 8.36
N PRO A 81 -5.64 5.30 8.63
CA PRO A 81 -5.32 4.64 9.90
C PRO A 81 -3.82 4.42 10.12
N ILE A 82 -3.09 4.07 9.05
CA ILE A 82 -1.64 3.85 9.15
C ILE A 82 -0.92 5.16 9.45
N LEU A 83 -1.31 6.26 8.80
CA LEU A 83 -0.72 7.57 9.05
C LEU A 83 -0.97 8.06 10.47
N GLU A 84 -2.14 7.73 11.05
CA GLU A 84 -2.47 8.11 12.42
C GLU A 84 -1.72 7.27 13.45
N LEU A 85 -1.37 6.04 13.11
CA LEU A 85 -0.79 5.10 14.06
C LEU A 85 0.64 5.47 14.47
N SER A 86 1.50 5.79 13.51
CA SER A 86 2.92 5.90 13.77
C SER A 86 3.64 6.68 12.68
N SER A 87 4.71 7.36 13.08
CA SER A 87 5.61 8.03 12.15
C SER A 87 6.70 7.12 11.59
N GLU A 88 6.81 5.88 12.07
CA GLU A 88 7.88 4.97 11.64
C GLU A 88 7.82 4.67 10.15
N ASN A 89 6.62 4.54 9.60
CA ASN A 89 6.41 4.22 8.19
C ASN A 89 6.08 5.44 7.34
N LEU A 90 6.28 6.65 7.88
CA LEU A 90 5.83 7.87 7.22
C LEU A 90 6.46 8.04 5.84
N ARG A 91 7.76 7.77 5.70
CA ARG A 91 8.44 7.90 4.42
C ARG A 91 7.83 7.00 3.36
N THR A 92 7.62 5.72 3.69
CA THR A 92 7.01 4.78 2.75
C THR A 92 5.59 5.20 2.41
N MET A 93 4.82 5.65 3.40
CA MET A 93 3.47 6.12 3.18
C MET A 93 3.41 7.33 2.26
N ILE A 94 4.36 8.25 2.39
CA ILE A 94 4.45 9.40 1.50
C ILE A 94 4.70 8.93 0.06
N TYR A 95 5.60 7.97 -0.14
CA TYR A 95 5.85 7.42 -1.47
C TYR A 95 4.61 6.74 -2.05
N ILE A 96 3.84 6.04 -1.21
CA ILE A 96 2.58 5.42 -1.65
C ILE A 96 1.58 6.49 -2.08
N VAL A 97 1.40 7.54 -1.28
CA VAL A 97 0.51 8.65 -1.63
C VAL A 97 0.95 9.32 -2.93
N GLN A 98 2.26 9.56 -3.09
CA GLN A 98 2.80 10.13 -4.31
C GLN A 98 2.50 9.24 -5.52
N ALA A 99 2.60 7.92 -5.37
CA ALA A 99 2.31 7.00 -6.47
C ALA A 99 0.84 7.08 -6.88
N TYR A 100 -0.08 7.19 -5.92
CA TYR A 100 -1.50 7.40 -6.23
C TYR A 100 -1.72 8.71 -7.00
N ILE A 101 -1.06 9.76 -6.56
CA ILE A 101 -1.20 11.08 -7.21
C ILE A 101 -0.67 11.03 -8.64
N VAL A 102 0.44 10.33 -8.87
CA VAL A 102 0.99 10.19 -10.22
C VAL A 102 0.04 9.38 -11.11
N LEU A 103 -0.57 8.32 -10.58
CA LEU A 103 -1.47 7.47 -11.37
C LEU A 103 -2.78 8.15 -11.73
N ALA A 104 -3.42 8.81 -10.77
CA ALA A 104 -4.73 9.41 -10.98
C ALA A 104 -4.98 10.52 -9.97
N PRO A 105 -4.42 11.73 -10.19
CA PRO A 105 -4.50 12.80 -9.19
C PRO A 105 -5.92 13.23 -8.87
N ASN A 106 -6.77 13.36 -9.89
CA ASN A 106 -8.14 13.84 -9.67
C ASN A 106 -8.99 12.85 -8.88
N GLU A 107 -8.90 11.58 -9.24
CA GLU A 107 -9.68 10.54 -8.57
C GLU A 107 -9.21 10.34 -7.14
N PHE A 108 -7.90 10.36 -6.90
CA PHE A 108 -7.37 10.19 -5.56
C PHE A 108 -7.76 11.35 -4.65
N VAL A 109 -7.60 12.58 -5.10
CA VAL A 109 -7.94 13.76 -4.31
C VAL A 109 -9.44 13.81 -4.02
N ALA A 110 -10.27 13.51 -5.01
CA ALA A 110 -11.73 13.52 -4.84
C ALA A 110 -12.21 12.43 -3.87
N THR A 111 -11.56 11.28 -3.86
CA THR A 111 -12.01 10.13 -3.08
C THR A 111 -11.47 10.15 -1.65
N CYS A 112 -10.19 10.45 -1.45
CA CYS A 112 -9.55 10.30 -0.14
C CYS A 112 -8.54 11.40 0.20
N GLY A 113 -8.46 12.47 -0.60
CA GLY A 113 -7.48 13.51 -0.37
C GLY A 113 -7.56 14.14 1.01
N ALA A 114 -8.77 14.52 1.45
CA ALA A 114 -8.95 15.13 2.76
C ALA A 114 -8.61 14.17 3.90
N SER A 115 -8.98 12.90 3.76
CA SER A 115 -8.70 11.88 4.77
C SER A 115 -7.21 11.59 4.91
N VAL A 116 -6.44 11.77 3.84
CA VAL A 116 -4.99 11.55 3.84
C VAL A 116 -4.26 12.80 4.31
N MET A 117 -4.66 13.98 3.83
CA MET A 117 -3.96 15.23 4.14
C MET A 117 -4.00 15.59 5.61
N LYS A 118 -5.13 15.34 6.29
CA LYS A 118 -5.25 15.67 7.71
C LYS A 118 -4.21 14.92 8.57
N PRO A 119 -4.10 13.59 8.49
CA PRO A 119 -3.06 12.89 9.24
C PRO A 119 -1.64 13.31 8.88
N LEU A 120 -1.36 13.62 7.61
CA LEU A 120 -0.05 14.09 7.18
C LEU A 120 0.28 15.43 7.81
N ASP A 121 -0.65 16.37 7.83
CA ASP A 121 -0.46 17.67 8.47
C ASP A 121 -0.18 17.51 9.96
N GLU A 122 -0.90 16.61 10.62
CA GLU A 122 -0.69 16.33 12.05
C GLU A 122 0.70 15.77 12.31
N GLN A 123 1.21 14.87 11.45
CA GLN A 123 2.54 14.31 11.61
C GLN A 123 3.64 15.34 11.33
N TYR A 124 3.49 16.13 10.29
CA TYR A 124 4.48 17.16 9.96
C TYR A 124 4.38 18.40 10.84
N GLY A 125 3.21 18.67 11.41
CA GLY A 125 3.00 19.81 12.29
C GLY A 125 3.60 19.64 13.68
N LYS A 126 4.10 18.47 13.98
CA LYS A 126 4.79 18.17 15.23
C LYS A 126 6.28 18.40 15.07
#